data_84e7d7190ab2bc279c22830d5d1e15f1
#
_entry.id   84e7d7190ab2bc279c22830d5d1e15f1
#
_cell.length_a   1.000
_cell.length_b   1.000
_cell.length_c   1.000
_cell.angle_alpha   90.00
_cell.angle_beta   90.00
_cell.angle_gamma   90.00
#
_symmetry.space_group_name_H-M   'P 1'
#
loop_
_entity.id
_entity.type
_entity.pdbx_description
1 polymer ?
#
loop_
_entity_poly.entity_id
_entity_poly.type
_entity_poly.pdbx_seq_one_letter_code
_entity_poly.pdbx_strand_id
1 'polypeptide(L)'
;MLDFVIIGGGQAGLSMAYHLNEMGKKYLVVDGTDEVGASWLSRWDSLTLFTPTEYNHLPGLKFDAPKGYYPNKIEVANYFKAYVKEYKIPIQFNTLITSVSKTTKGFHLQHKEGEIEAKNVIVATGPFHIPYTPPCHTKASKSITQMHSNFYKSLDQLQDGDSLVVGGGDSGYQILDEISKDGSSTVYFSGNTNVKSIPQQFLGKTLWWWFTLVGFLSFNKYSWIGKKINSFTQPVIGTDVKEILSRKNVISVGRTNDILGEEIFFEKQKSPPSKILFGQQVTVQ
;
A
#
# COMPACT_ATOMS: atom_id res chain seq x y z
N MET A 1 10.21 -7.91 32.80
CA MET A 1 10.68 -8.03 31.41
C MET A 1 9.65 -8.83 30.61
N LEU A 2 9.23 -8.34 29.45
CA LEU A 2 8.32 -9.00 28.52
C LEU A 2 9.01 -10.19 27.84
N ASP A 3 8.24 -11.23 27.45
CA ASP A 3 8.79 -12.29 26.62
C ASP A 3 8.97 -11.80 25.19
N PHE A 4 8.03 -10.97 24.70
CA PHE A 4 8.08 -10.40 23.34
C PHE A 4 7.63 -8.94 23.32
N VAL A 5 8.24 -8.15 22.42
CA VAL A 5 7.70 -6.89 21.93
C VAL A 5 7.48 -7.03 20.43
N ILE A 6 6.30 -6.65 19.96
CA ILE A 6 5.95 -6.59 18.55
C ILE A 6 5.94 -5.12 18.14
N ILE A 7 6.78 -4.75 17.19
CA ILE A 7 6.84 -3.39 16.64
C ILE A 7 5.95 -3.32 15.40
N GLY A 8 4.80 -2.64 15.52
CA GLY A 8 3.78 -2.49 14.49
C GLY A 8 2.50 -3.27 14.78
N GLY A 9 1.38 -2.54 14.90
CA GLY A 9 0.01 -3.04 15.16
C GLY A 9 -0.81 -3.31 13.89
N GLY A 10 -0.14 -3.54 12.75
CA GLY A 10 -0.76 -3.94 11.48
C GLY A 10 -1.09 -5.43 11.42
N GLN A 11 -1.54 -5.91 10.26
CA GLN A 11 -1.99 -7.29 10.07
C GLN A 11 -0.96 -8.35 10.52
N ALA A 12 0.32 -8.14 10.26
CA ALA A 12 1.37 -9.08 10.65
C ALA A 12 1.59 -9.08 12.17
N GLY A 13 1.61 -7.91 12.81
CA GLY A 13 1.73 -7.78 14.26
C GLY A 13 0.54 -8.35 15.00
N LEU A 14 -0.68 -8.08 14.53
CA LEU A 14 -1.90 -8.63 15.13
C LEU A 14 -1.98 -10.15 15.00
N SER A 15 -1.61 -10.71 13.83
CA SER A 15 -1.54 -12.16 13.65
C SER A 15 -0.52 -12.80 14.59
N MET A 16 0.64 -12.16 14.78
CA MET A 16 1.65 -12.65 15.72
C MET A 16 1.16 -12.56 17.17
N ALA A 17 0.47 -11.48 17.53
CA ALA A 17 -0.11 -11.30 18.86
C ALA A 17 -1.11 -12.42 19.20
N TYR A 18 -1.94 -12.83 18.24
CA TYR A 18 -2.82 -13.98 18.39
C TYR A 18 -2.05 -15.25 18.77
N HIS A 19 -1.00 -15.59 18.02
CA HIS A 19 -0.22 -16.79 18.32
C HIS A 19 0.50 -16.71 19.66
N LEU A 20 0.96 -15.55 20.09
CA LEU A 20 1.57 -15.36 21.41
C LEU A 20 0.53 -15.50 22.53
N ASN A 21 -0.74 -15.05 22.31
CA ASN A 21 -1.83 -15.31 23.22
C ASN A 21 -2.08 -16.82 23.39
N GLU A 22 -2.19 -17.57 22.29
CA GLU A 22 -2.39 -19.02 22.30
C GLU A 22 -1.25 -19.76 23.04
N MET A 23 -0.05 -19.20 22.99
CA MET A 23 1.13 -19.74 23.69
C MET A 23 1.26 -19.27 25.14
N GLY A 24 0.34 -18.44 25.65
CA GLY A 24 0.41 -17.89 27.00
C GLY A 24 1.63 -17.01 27.26
N LYS A 25 2.18 -16.34 26.24
CA LYS A 25 3.38 -15.49 26.37
C LYS A 25 3.00 -14.08 26.82
N LYS A 26 3.89 -13.47 27.64
CA LYS A 26 3.77 -12.05 28.00
C LYS A 26 4.34 -11.19 26.87
N TYR A 27 3.51 -10.39 26.24
CA TYR A 27 3.94 -9.52 25.15
C TYR A 27 3.27 -8.15 25.20
N LEU A 28 3.80 -7.23 24.40
CA LEU A 28 3.25 -5.91 24.15
C LEU A 28 3.41 -5.61 22.66
N VAL A 29 2.36 -5.12 22.01
CA VAL A 29 2.44 -4.50 20.69
C VAL A 29 2.71 -3.02 20.89
N VAL A 30 3.65 -2.45 20.15
CA VAL A 30 3.90 -1.01 20.12
C VAL A 30 3.67 -0.49 18.70
N ASP A 31 2.96 0.62 18.57
CA ASP A 31 2.68 1.24 17.27
C ASP A 31 2.93 2.74 17.32
N GLY A 32 3.53 3.28 16.27
CA GLY A 32 3.79 4.72 16.14
C GLY A 32 2.56 5.54 15.79
N THR A 33 1.43 4.90 15.42
CA THR A 33 0.15 5.55 15.14
C THR A 33 -0.70 5.70 16.40
N ASP A 34 -1.79 6.41 16.31
CA ASP A 34 -2.71 6.70 17.41
C ASP A 34 -3.85 5.69 17.56
N GLU A 35 -4.08 4.85 16.52
CA GLU A 35 -5.16 3.86 16.53
C GLU A 35 -4.86 2.63 15.69
N VAL A 36 -5.63 1.57 15.95
CA VAL A 36 -5.61 0.34 15.16
C VAL A 36 -6.16 0.60 13.75
N GLY A 37 -5.43 0.14 12.73
CA GLY A 37 -5.86 0.27 11.35
C GLY A 37 -5.52 1.62 10.71
N ALA A 38 -4.81 2.52 11.41
CA ALA A 38 -4.42 3.84 10.90
C ALA A 38 -3.75 3.80 9.53
N SER A 39 -2.92 2.78 9.25
CA SER A 39 -2.28 2.59 7.95
C SER A 39 -3.26 2.34 6.80
N TRP A 40 -4.45 1.81 7.07
CA TRP A 40 -5.55 1.67 6.11
C TRP A 40 -6.35 2.96 6.01
N LEU A 41 -6.74 3.54 7.14
CA LEU A 41 -7.50 4.80 7.19
C LEU A 41 -6.75 5.95 6.51
N SER A 42 -5.43 5.90 6.51
CA SER A 42 -4.60 6.90 5.84
C SER A 42 -4.62 6.82 4.30
N ARG A 43 -5.15 5.76 3.68
CA ARG A 43 -5.24 5.60 2.23
C ARG A 43 -6.36 6.45 1.62
N TRP A 44 -6.41 6.51 0.29
CA TRP A 44 -7.45 7.25 -0.46
C TRP A 44 -8.84 6.66 -0.22
N ASP A 45 -9.86 7.48 -0.42
CA ASP A 45 -11.22 7.17 0.04
C ASP A 45 -11.89 6.07 -0.78
N SER A 46 -11.60 5.99 -2.07
CA SER A 46 -12.11 4.94 -2.96
C SER A 46 -11.39 3.60 -2.84
N LEU A 47 -10.38 3.47 -1.94
CA LEU A 47 -9.64 2.21 -1.80
C LEU A 47 -10.55 1.06 -1.43
N THR A 48 -10.54 0.03 -2.26
CA THR A 48 -11.06 -1.31 -1.97
C THR A 48 -9.93 -2.32 -2.11
N LEU A 49 -9.96 -3.37 -1.30
CA LEU A 49 -9.00 -4.45 -1.44
C LEU A 49 -9.24 -5.20 -2.75
N PHE A 50 -8.17 -5.69 -3.35
CA PHE A 50 -8.27 -6.58 -4.52
C PHE A 50 -8.46 -8.06 -4.12
N THR A 51 -8.34 -8.39 -2.81
CA THR A 51 -8.61 -9.71 -2.25
C THR A 51 -10.02 -9.75 -1.65
N PRO A 52 -10.83 -10.78 -1.92
CA PRO A 52 -12.14 -10.92 -1.31
C PRO A 52 -12.04 -11.35 0.15
N THR A 53 -13.10 -11.10 0.92
CA THR A 53 -13.15 -11.23 2.39
C THR A 53 -12.66 -12.56 2.93
N GLU A 54 -12.95 -13.66 2.24
CA GLU A 54 -12.52 -15.00 2.66
C GLU A 54 -11.00 -15.21 2.64
N TYR A 55 -10.24 -14.26 2.06
CA TYR A 55 -8.77 -14.28 2.02
C TYR A 55 -8.14 -13.15 2.86
N ASN A 56 -8.95 -12.34 3.54
CA ASN A 56 -8.47 -11.18 4.30
C ASN A 56 -8.52 -11.38 5.81
N HIS A 57 -9.05 -12.50 6.28
CA HIS A 57 -9.14 -12.75 7.72
C HIS A 57 -7.79 -13.09 8.34
N LEU A 58 -7.59 -12.64 9.57
CA LEU A 58 -6.48 -13.02 10.42
C LEU A 58 -6.78 -14.34 11.16
N PRO A 59 -5.78 -15.01 11.72
CA PRO A 59 -5.99 -16.24 12.49
C PRO A 59 -7.05 -16.08 13.60
N GLY A 60 -7.97 -17.03 13.68
CA GLY A 60 -8.96 -17.10 14.75
C GLY A 60 -10.24 -16.30 14.55
N LEU A 61 -10.25 -15.23 13.78
CA LEU A 61 -11.46 -14.42 13.55
C LEU A 61 -11.74 -14.26 12.05
N LYS A 62 -12.94 -14.61 11.62
CA LYS A 62 -13.37 -14.39 10.25
C LYS A 62 -13.76 -12.93 10.02
N PHE A 63 -13.58 -12.48 8.79
CA PHE A 63 -14.09 -11.18 8.35
C PHE A 63 -15.61 -11.27 8.22
N ASP A 64 -16.34 -10.35 8.87
CA ASP A 64 -17.81 -10.36 8.88
C ASP A 64 -18.36 -9.70 7.61
N ALA A 65 -18.30 -10.43 6.51
CA ALA A 65 -18.89 -10.03 5.22
C ALA A 65 -19.09 -11.25 4.31
N PRO A 66 -19.96 -11.15 3.28
CA PRO A 66 -20.19 -12.22 2.32
C PRO A 66 -18.93 -12.66 1.58
N LYS A 67 -18.88 -13.94 1.21
CA LYS A 67 -17.81 -14.45 0.33
C LYS A 67 -17.82 -13.73 -1.03
N GLY A 68 -16.65 -13.43 -1.56
CA GLY A 68 -16.50 -12.72 -2.82
C GLY A 68 -16.70 -11.21 -2.72
N TYR A 69 -17.00 -10.69 -1.54
CA TYR A 69 -17.04 -9.25 -1.27
C TYR A 69 -15.62 -8.68 -1.12
N TYR A 70 -15.38 -7.49 -1.64
CA TYR A 70 -14.10 -6.79 -1.57
C TYR A 70 -14.21 -5.62 -0.59
N PRO A 71 -13.62 -5.73 0.62
CA PRO A 71 -13.79 -4.73 1.66
C PRO A 71 -13.04 -3.43 1.33
N ASN A 72 -13.60 -2.31 1.77
CA ASN A 72 -12.95 -1.01 1.72
C ASN A 72 -12.01 -0.79 2.93
N LYS A 73 -11.25 0.31 2.90
CA LYS A 73 -10.28 0.67 3.94
C LYS A 73 -10.88 0.76 5.36
N ILE A 74 -12.11 1.28 5.46
CA ILE A 74 -12.80 1.48 6.76
C ILE A 74 -13.21 0.12 7.35
N GLU A 75 -13.74 -0.77 6.51
CA GLU A 75 -14.12 -2.12 6.92
C GLU A 75 -12.91 -2.93 7.40
N VAL A 76 -11.76 -2.78 6.74
CA VAL A 76 -10.50 -3.42 7.18
C VAL A 76 -10.04 -2.86 8.52
N ALA A 77 -10.08 -1.55 8.71
CA ALA A 77 -9.69 -0.93 9.98
C ALA A 77 -10.64 -1.37 11.12
N ASN A 78 -11.95 -1.42 10.86
CA ASN A 78 -12.94 -1.89 11.82
C ASN A 78 -12.75 -3.38 12.17
N TYR A 79 -12.42 -4.21 11.19
CA TYR A 79 -12.07 -5.60 11.43
C TYR A 79 -10.85 -5.75 12.35
N PHE A 80 -9.80 -4.93 12.16
CA PHE A 80 -8.64 -4.95 13.04
C PHE A 80 -8.98 -4.47 14.46
N LYS A 81 -9.83 -3.46 14.60
CA LYS A 81 -10.33 -3.00 15.90
C LYS A 81 -11.12 -4.11 16.61
N ALA A 82 -11.99 -4.81 15.89
CA ALA A 82 -12.72 -5.95 16.41
C ALA A 82 -11.78 -7.10 16.84
N TYR A 83 -10.74 -7.36 16.03
CA TYR A 83 -9.74 -8.38 16.32
C TYR A 83 -8.96 -8.08 17.61
N VAL A 84 -8.50 -6.85 17.78
CA VAL A 84 -7.81 -6.42 19.01
C VAL A 84 -8.70 -6.57 20.23
N LYS A 85 -9.97 -6.20 20.11
CA LYS A 85 -10.97 -6.32 21.19
C LYS A 85 -11.23 -7.78 21.56
N GLU A 86 -11.45 -8.65 20.57
CA GLU A 86 -11.74 -10.08 20.75
C GLU A 86 -10.62 -10.79 21.51
N TYR A 87 -9.37 -10.58 21.06
CA TYR A 87 -8.21 -11.24 21.65
C TYR A 87 -7.54 -10.46 22.77
N LYS A 88 -8.13 -9.30 23.18
CA LYS A 88 -7.60 -8.44 24.27
C LYS A 88 -6.10 -8.14 24.09
N ILE A 89 -5.70 -7.84 22.85
CA ILE A 89 -4.30 -7.62 22.50
C ILE A 89 -3.80 -6.33 23.18
N PRO A 90 -2.75 -6.38 24.02
CA PRO A 90 -2.20 -5.19 24.63
C PRO A 90 -1.42 -4.38 23.59
N ILE A 91 -1.90 -3.18 23.27
CA ILE A 91 -1.26 -2.26 22.32
C ILE A 91 -0.96 -0.93 23.02
N GLN A 92 0.27 -0.44 22.86
CA GLN A 92 0.68 0.90 23.20
C GLN A 92 0.85 1.73 21.95
N PHE A 93 -0.04 2.71 21.75
CA PHE A 93 -0.04 3.65 20.62
C PHE A 93 0.92 4.81 20.84
N ASN A 94 1.11 5.63 19.80
CA ASN A 94 2.02 6.79 19.81
C ASN A 94 3.44 6.42 20.24
N THR A 95 3.84 5.16 20.04
CA THR A 95 5.11 4.60 20.50
C THR A 95 6.00 4.23 19.32
N LEU A 96 6.59 5.25 18.69
CA LEU A 96 7.54 5.07 17.61
C LEU A 96 8.89 4.60 18.16
N ILE A 97 9.26 3.36 17.86
CA ILE A 97 10.58 2.84 18.23
C ILE A 97 11.65 3.46 17.33
N THR A 98 12.61 4.13 17.94
CA THR A 98 13.70 4.83 17.26
C THR A 98 14.99 4.00 17.20
N SER A 99 15.20 3.12 18.17
CA SER A 99 16.34 2.19 18.14
C SER A 99 16.01 0.87 18.83
N VAL A 100 16.69 -0.19 18.39
CA VAL A 100 16.67 -1.52 18.99
C VAL A 100 18.10 -1.98 19.15
N SER A 101 18.51 -2.29 20.38
CA SER A 101 19.84 -2.81 20.68
C SER A 101 19.76 -4.13 21.40
N LYS A 102 20.73 -5.03 21.12
CA LYS A 102 20.85 -6.31 21.81
C LYS A 102 21.58 -6.13 23.14
N THR A 103 21.08 -6.76 24.19
CA THR A 103 21.70 -6.81 25.52
C THR A 103 22.05 -8.25 25.90
N THR A 104 22.70 -8.43 27.03
CA THR A 104 23.00 -9.78 27.56
C THR A 104 21.76 -10.59 27.94
N LYS A 105 20.62 -9.90 28.21
CA LYS A 105 19.35 -10.52 28.66
C LYS A 105 18.23 -10.48 27.63
N GLY A 106 18.47 -9.92 26.43
CA GLY A 106 17.45 -9.77 25.40
C GLY A 106 17.68 -8.53 24.54
N PHE A 107 16.68 -7.69 24.46
CA PHE A 107 16.65 -6.48 23.63
C PHE A 107 16.18 -5.28 24.45
N HIS A 108 16.75 -4.15 24.14
CA HIS A 108 16.40 -2.84 24.65
C HIS A 108 15.90 -1.98 23.50
N LEU A 109 14.69 -1.44 23.63
CA LEU A 109 14.02 -0.62 22.64
C LEU A 109 13.86 0.79 23.19
N GLN A 110 14.20 1.79 22.39
CA GLN A 110 14.04 3.20 22.76
C GLN A 110 12.90 3.84 21.97
N HIS A 111 12.12 4.67 22.62
CA HIS A 111 11.14 5.57 22.04
C HIS A 111 11.18 6.93 22.73
N LYS A 112 10.47 7.92 22.18
CA LYS A 112 10.56 9.32 22.66
C LYS A 112 10.28 9.48 24.17
N GLU A 113 9.39 8.67 24.72
CA GLU A 113 8.89 8.83 26.08
C GLU A 113 9.50 7.82 27.07
N GLY A 114 10.43 6.97 26.63
CA GLY A 114 11.05 5.97 27.49
C GLY A 114 11.67 4.80 26.79
N GLU A 115 11.74 3.70 27.47
CA GLU A 115 12.45 2.49 27.06
C GLU A 115 11.63 1.24 27.41
N ILE A 116 11.78 0.20 26.59
CA ILE A 116 11.12 -1.10 26.79
C ILE A 116 12.16 -2.21 26.72
N GLU A 117 12.10 -3.15 27.64
CA GLU A 117 12.94 -4.34 27.63
C GLU A 117 12.14 -5.60 27.33
N ALA A 118 12.66 -6.45 26.44
CA ALA A 118 12.07 -7.74 26.11
C ALA A 118 13.12 -8.79 25.82
N LYS A 119 12.77 -10.07 26.04
CA LYS A 119 13.62 -11.18 25.65
C LYS A 119 13.75 -11.33 24.14
N ASN A 120 12.67 -11.03 23.42
CA ASN A 120 12.58 -11.14 21.96
C ASN A 120 11.87 -9.93 21.37
N VAL A 121 12.22 -9.57 20.13
CA VAL A 121 11.59 -8.52 19.35
C VAL A 121 11.11 -9.08 18.02
N ILE A 122 9.89 -8.71 17.65
CA ILE A 122 9.28 -9.04 16.37
C ILE A 122 9.06 -7.73 15.62
N VAL A 123 9.71 -7.57 14.47
CA VAL A 123 9.56 -6.39 13.62
C VAL A 123 8.45 -6.64 12.61
N ALA A 124 7.34 -5.92 12.75
CA ALA A 124 6.14 -6.02 11.93
C ALA A 124 5.69 -4.64 11.39
N THR A 125 6.65 -3.75 11.12
CA THR A 125 6.44 -2.34 10.74
C THR A 125 5.85 -2.14 9.35
N GLY A 126 5.84 -3.18 8.52
CA GLY A 126 5.39 -3.09 7.12
C GLY A 126 6.38 -2.32 6.20
N PRO A 127 6.21 -2.43 4.87
CA PRO A 127 7.15 -1.85 3.90
C PRO A 127 6.80 -0.43 3.43
N PHE A 128 5.61 0.13 3.78
CA PHE A 128 5.05 1.33 3.14
C PHE A 128 4.92 2.54 4.07
N HIS A 129 5.62 2.55 5.20
CA HIS A 129 5.52 3.64 6.17
C HIS A 129 6.37 4.87 5.81
N ILE A 130 7.42 4.70 5.00
CA ILE A 130 8.25 5.79 4.50
C ILE A 130 7.94 6.01 3.02
N PRO A 131 7.34 7.15 2.64
CA PRO A 131 7.09 7.46 1.24
C PRO A 131 8.40 7.71 0.50
N TYR A 132 8.54 7.12 -0.67
CA TYR A 132 9.67 7.39 -1.57
C TYR A 132 9.23 8.33 -2.67
N THR A 133 9.90 9.48 -2.76
CA THR A 133 9.72 10.46 -3.84
C THR A 133 11.01 10.54 -4.65
N PRO A 134 10.96 10.45 -5.99
CA PRO A 134 12.16 10.61 -6.83
C PRO A 134 12.85 11.96 -6.57
N PRO A 135 14.20 12.05 -6.56
CA PRO A 135 14.92 13.28 -6.24
C PRO A 135 14.55 14.48 -7.10
N CYS A 136 14.12 14.27 -8.35
CA CYS A 136 13.70 15.34 -9.25
C CYS A 136 12.52 16.18 -8.73
N HIS A 137 11.72 15.65 -7.79
CA HIS A 137 10.60 16.37 -7.21
C HIS A 137 11.00 17.70 -6.56
N THR A 138 12.22 17.80 -6.03
CA THR A 138 12.70 19.03 -5.34
C THR A 138 12.94 20.19 -6.29
N LYS A 139 13.04 19.93 -7.60
CA LYS A 139 13.28 20.94 -8.64
C LYS A 139 11.98 21.51 -9.22
N ALA A 140 10.82 20.96 -8.86
CA ALA A 140 9.53 21.44 -9.32
C ALA A 140 9.22 22.83 -8.73
N SER A 141 8.51 23.66 -9.51
CA SER A 141 8.01 24.94 -9.04
C SER A 141 7.04 24.76 -7.86
N LYS A 142 7.02 25.72 -6.96
CA LYS A 142 6.04 25.78 -5.85
C LYS A 142 4.60 25.97 -6.33
N SER A 143 4.40 26.41 -7.59
CA SER A 143 3.10 26.47 -8.24
C SER A 143 2.50 25.09 -8.55
N ILE A 144 3.34 24.04 -8.59
CA ILE A 144 2.93 22.67 -8.85
C ILE A 144 2.64 21.98 -7.51
N THR A 145 1.39 21.57 -7.31
CA THR A 145 1.02 20.74 -6.16
C THR A 145 1.57 19.33 -6.35
N GLN A 146 2.44 18.90 -5.44
CA GLN A 146 3.02 17.56 -5.44
C GLN A 146 2.48 16.77 -4.27
N MET A 147 2.09 15.51 -4.53
CA MET A 147 1.51 14.65 -3.52
C MET A 147 1.96 13.20 -3.69
N HIS A 148 2.44 12.56 -2.63
CA HIS A 148 2.67 11.12 -2.64
C HIS A 148 1.34 10.38 -2.39
N SER A 149 1.17 9.17 -2.95
CA SER A 149 -0.04 8.36 -2.79
C SER A 149 -0.45 8.09 -1.33
N ASN A 150 0.49 8.15 -0.39
CA ASN A 150 0.19 8.05 1.05
C ASN A 150 -0.62 9.25 1.59
N PHE A 151 -0.58 10.40 0.91
CA PHE A 151 -1.26 11.63 1.29
C PHE A 151 -2.47 11.95 0.42
N TYR A 152 -2.61 11.27 -0.70
CA TYR A 152 -3.78 11.37 -1.55
C TYR A 152 -5.01 10.75 -0.85
N LYS A 153 -6.13 11.45 -0.86
CA LYS A 153 -7.41 11.03 -0.27
C LYS A 153 -8.52 10.94 -1.31
N SER A 154 -8.74 12.04 -2.04
CA SER A 154 -9.82 12.16 -3.01
C SER A 154 -9.52 13.24 -4.05
N LEU A 155 -10.37 13.34 -5.06
CA LEU A 155 -10.30 14.37 -6.09
C LEU A 155 -10.36 15.78 -5.52
N ASP A 156 -10.98 15.99 -4.35
CA ASP A 156 -11.12 17.31 -3.72
C ASP A 156 -9.77 17.94 -3.32
N GLN A 157 -8.72 17.15 -3.24
CA GLN A 157 -7.36 17.65 -2.99
C GLN A 157 -6.66 18.18 -4.24
N LEU A 158 -7.25 17.88 -5.42
CA LEU A 158 -6.67 18.26 -6.68
C LEU A 158 -7.09 19.70 -7.03
N GLN A 159 -6.15 20.46 -7.57
CA GLN A 159 -6.43 21.79 -8.12
C GLN A 159 -6.97 21.65 -9.55
N ASP A 160 -7.62 22.69 -10.04
CA ASP A 160 -8.08 22.75 -11.45
C ASP A 160 -6.87 22.66 -12.40
N GLY A 161 -7.04 21.90 -13.49
CA GLY A 161 -6.03 21.74 -14.53
C GLY A 161 -5.65 20.28 -14.77
N ASP A 162 -4.57 20.11 -15.53
CA ASP A 162 -4.08 18.79 -15.91
C ASP A 162 -3.30 18.14 -14.76
N SER A 163 -3.33 16.81 -14.68
CA SER A 163 -2.65 16.03 -13.65
C SER A 163 -1.59 15.11 -14.26
N LEU A 164 -0.52 14.84 -13.50
CA LEU A 164 0.46 13.82 -13.84
C LEU A 164 0.48 12.75 -12.74
N VAL A 165 0.22 11.50 -13.12
CA VAL A 165 0.39 10.33 -12.25
C VAL A 165 1.72 9.67 -12.57
N VAL A 166 2.63 9.60 -11.59
CA VAL A 166 3.95 8.97 -11.71
C VAL A 166 3.96 7.65 -10.94
N GLY A 167 4.24 6.55 -11.64
CA GLY A 167 4.30 5.20 -11.06
C GLY A 167 3.24 4.27 -11.62
N GLY A 168 3.67 3.07 -12.03
CA GLY A 168 2.83 2.03 -12.68
C GLY A 168 2.58 0.81 -11.78
N GLY A 169 2.49 0.99 -10.46
CA GLY A 169 2.04 -0.03 -9.52
C GLY A 169 0.52 0.03 -9.30
N ASP A 170 -0.02 -0.87 -8.45
CA ASP A 170 -1.46 -0.94 -8.15
C ASP A 170 -2.03 0.41 -7.70
N SER A 171 -1.36 1.11 -6.76
CA SER A 171 -1.82 2.41 -6.28
C SER A 171 -1.84 3.46 -7.40
N GLY A 172 -0.82 3.49 -8.27
CA GLY A 172 -0.76 4.45 -9.38
C GLY A 172 -1.90 4.24 -10.38
N TYR A 173 -2.20 3.00 -10.72
CA TYR A 173 -3.32 2.69 -11.62
C TYR A 173 -4.68 2.94 -10.97
N GLN A 174 -4.86 2.68 -9.67
CA GLN A 174 -6.11 2.99 -8.98
C GLN A 174 -6.35 4.49 -8.90
N ILE A 175 -5.32 5.28 -8.60
CA ILE A 175 -5.41 6.75 -8.59
C ILE A 175 -5.61 7.29 -10.00
N LEU A 176 -4.93 6.74 -11.01
CA LEU A 176 -5.11 7.10 -12.42
C LEU A 176 -6.56 6.83 -12.87
N ASP A 177 -7.12 5.69 -12.49
CA ASP A 177 -8.52 5.34 -12.76
C ASP A 177 -9.48 6.38 -12.16
N GLU A 178 -9.30 6.71 -10.88
CA GLU A 178 -10.13 7.67 -10.18
C GLU A 178 -10.06 9.07 -10.82
N ILE A 179 -8.84 9.59 -11.05
CA ILE A 179 -8.65 10.95 -11.58
C ILE A 179 -9.14 11.09 -13.03
N SER A 180 -9.00 10.04 -13.85
CA SER A 180 -9.36 10.10 -15.27
C SER A 180 -10.80 9.72 -15.58
N LYS A 181 -11.58 9.29 -14.58
CA LYS A 181 -12.89 8.65 -14.79
C LYS A 181 -13.97 9.57 -15.34
N ASP A 182 -13.98 10.82 -14.95
CA ASP A 182 -14.98 11.80 -15.39
C ASP A 182 -14.64 12.46 -16.73
N GLY A 183 -13.40 12.33 -17.20
CA GLY A 183 -12.93 12.92 -18.46
C GLY A 183 -12.80 14.45 -18.45
N SER A 184 -12.94 15.11 -17.30
CA SER A 184 -12.98 16.58 -17.19
C SER A 184 -11.61 17.25 -17.41
N SER A 185 -10.52 16.53 -17.12
CA SER A 185 -9.14 17.02 -17.23
C SER A 185 -8.25 16.05 -17.98
N THR A 186 -7.14 16.53 -18.54
CA THR A 186 -6.12 15.66 -19.11
C THR A 186 -5.28 15.06 -17.99
N VAL A 187 -5.10 13.75 -18.03
CA VAL A 187 -4.25 13.03 -17.09
C VAL A 187 -3.07 12.41 -17.81
N TYR A 188 -1.89 12.91 -17.52
CA TYR A 188 -0.65 12.34 -18.01
C TYR A 188 -0.24 11.17 -17.13
N PHE A 189 0.17 10.07 -17.75
CA PHE A 189 0.64 8.89 -17.04
C PHE A 189 2.10 8.60 -17.34
N SER A 190 2.92 8.64 -16.31
CA SER A 190 4.35 8.33 -16.35
C SER A 190 4.62 7.02 -15.60
N GLY A 191 4.52 5.90 -16.32
CA GLY A 191 4.70 4.58 -15.74
C GLY A 191 4.87 3.49 -16.80
N ASN A 192 5.02 2.25 -16.35
CA ASN A 192 5.07 1.11 -17.25
C ASN A 192 3.68 0.82 -17.82
N THR A 193 3.50 0.96 -19.12
CA THR A 193 2.24 0.68 -19.84
C THR A 193 2.09 -0.79 -20.27
N ASN A 194 3.15 -1.58 -20.18
CA ASN A 194 3.15 -3.02 -20.51
C ASN A 194 2.89 -3.89 -19.27
N VAL A 195 2.00 -3.46 -18.40
CA VAL A 195 1.64 -4.23 -17.21
C VAL A 195 0.44 -5.12 -17.55
N LYS A 196 0.52 -6.39 -17.17
CA LYS A 196 -0.62 -7.30 -17.28
C LYS A 196 -1.64 -6.97 -16.21
N SER A 197 -2.87 -6.71 -16.60
CA SER A 197 -4.01 -6.65 -15.70
C SER A 197 -4.71 -7.99 -15.61
N ILE A 198 -5.11 -8.39 -14.41
CA ILE A 198 -5.86 -9.62 -14.17
C ILE A 198 -7.19 -9.22 -13.53
N PRO A 199 -8.34 -9.64 -14.09
CA PRO A 199 -9.63 -9.34 -13.51
C PRO A 199 -9.79 -10.01 -12.15
N GLN A 200 -10.50 -9.37 -11.23
CA GLN A 200 -10.80 -9.96 -9.92
C GLN A 200 -11.71 -11.18 -10.00
N GLN A 201 -12.52 -11.27 -11.07
CA GLN A 201 -13.46 -12.36 -11.29
C GLN A 201 -13.28 -12.97 -12.70
N PHE A 202 -13.36 -14.27 -12.77
CA PHE A 202 -13.31 -15.03 -14.02
C PHE A 202 -14.28 -16.21 -13.92
N LEU A 203 -15.14 -16.39 -14.94
CA LEU A 203 -16.17 -17.46 -14.99
C LEU A 203 -17.04 -17.52 -13.69
N GLY A 204 -17.47 -16.38 -13.18
CA GLY A 204 -18.34 -16.30 -11.99
C GLY A 204 -17.67 -16.64 -10.66
N LYS A 205 -16.37 -16.80 -10.64
CA LYS A 205 -15.57 -17.03 -9.42
C LYS A 205 -14.48 -15.99 -9.29
N THR A 206 -14.04 -15.74 -8.04
CA THR A 206 -12.93 -14.82 -7.78
C THR A 206 -11.61 -15.41 -8.30
N LEU A 207 -10.67 -14.56 -8.70
CA LEU A 207 -9.32 -14.98 -9.08
C LEU A 207 -8.66 -15.84 -7.99
N TRP A 208 -8.88 -15.47 -6.74
CA TRP A 208 -8.35 -16.15 -5.57
C TRP A 208 -8.93 -17.55 -5.37
N TRP A 209 -10.19 -17.76 -5.75
CA TRP A 209 -10.81 -19.09 -5.79
C TRP A 209 -10.06 -20.02 -6.78
N TRP A 210 -9.75 -19.50 -7.96
CA TRP A 210 -8.98 -20.24 -8.96
C TRP A 210 -7.56 -20.55 -8.47
N PHE A 211 -6.89 -19.57 -7.84
CA PHE A 211 -5.56 -19.78 -7.26
C PHE A 211 -5.57 -20.84 -6.16
N THR A 212 -6.62 -20.90 -5.37
CA THR A 212 -6.80 -21.95 -4.35
C THR A 212 -7.01 -23.31 -4.99
N LEU A 213 -7.89 -23.38 -6.01
CA LEU A 213 -8.22 -24.64 -6.71
C LEU A 213 -6.98 -25.29 -7.33
N VAL A 214 -6.12 -24.50 -7.97
CA VAL A 214 -4.88 -25.01 -8.61
C VAL A 214 -3.69 -25.11 -7.63
N GLY A 215 -3.91 -24.87 -6.33
CA GLY A 215 -2.88 -24.93 -5.31
C GLY A 215 -1.82 -23.82 -5.39
N PHE A 216 -2.08 -22.75 -6.18
CA PHE A 216 -1.13 -21.66 -6.41
C PHE A 216 -0.71 -20.97 -5.11
N LEU A 217 -1.63 -20.79 -4.16
CA LEU A 217 -1.37 -20.15 -2.87
C LEU A 217 -0.53 -21.01 -1.90
N SER A 218 -0.39 -22.31 -2.18
CA SER A 218 0.33 -23.28 -1.36
C SER A 218 1.75 -23.56 -1.84
N PHE A 219 2.18 -22.98 -2.96
CA PHE A 219 3.54 -23.20 -3.46
C PHE A 219 4.60 -22.59 -2.53
N ASN A 220 5.59 -23.41 -2.21
CA ASN A 220 6.76 -22.91 -1.50
C ASN A 220 7.55 -21.95 -2.41
N LYS A 221 7.74 -20.70 -1.95
CA LYS A 221 8.46 -19.66 -2.70
C LYS A 221 9.90 -20.02 -3.07
N TYR A 222 10.52 -20.94 -2.34
CA TYR A 222 11.88 -21.42 -2.60
C TYR A 222 11.91 -22.62 -3.57
N SER A 223 10.76 -23.24 -3.88
CA SER A 223 10.67 -24.27 -4.91
C SER A 223 11.00 -23.71 -6.29
N TRP A 224 11.32 -24.59 -7.24
CA TRP A 224 11.55 -24.20 -8.63
C TRP A 224 10.35 -23.41 -9.23
N ILE A 225 9.14 -23.90 -8.98
CA ILE A 225 7.91 -23.22 -9.40
C ILE A 225 7.76 -21.85 -8.71
N GLY A 226 7.98 -21.78 -7.39
CA GLY A 226 7.90 -20.54 -6.64
C GLY A 226 8.92 -19.49 -7.10
N LYS A 227 10.15 -19.91 -7.39
CA LYS A 227 11.18 -19.01 -7.95
C LYS A 227 10.78 -18.48 -9.33
N LYS A 228 10.22 -19.33 -10.19
CA LYS A 228 9.72 -18.91 -11.52
C LYS A 228 8.56 -17.94 -11.41
N ILE A 229 7.62 -18.18 -10.50
CA ILE A 229 6.50 -17.25 -10.24
C ILE A 229 7.03 -15.89 -9.75
N ASN A 230 7.96 -15.87 -8.80
CA ASN A 230 8.56 -14.63 -8.28
C ASN A 230 9.39 -13.86 -9.31
N SER A 231 9.80 -14.48 -10.42
CA SER A 231 10.51 -13.80 -11.50
C SER A 231 9.59 -13.04 -12.47
N PHE A 232 8.29 -13.27 -12.43
CA PHE A 232 7.35 -12.49 -13.24
C PHE A 232 7.11 -11.11 -12.62
N THR A 233 6.98 -10.11 -13.48
CA THR A 233 6.49 -8.79 -13.07
C THR A 233 5.10 -8.96 -12.44
N GLN A 234 4.91 -8.39 -11.26
CA GLN A 234 3.62 -8.46 -10.57
C GLN A 234 2.53 -7.84 -11.46
N PRO A 235 1.44 -8.55 -11.75
CA PRO A 235 0.32 -7.99 -12.49
C PRO A 235 -0.47 -7.04 -11.60
N VAL A 236 -1.13 -6.07 -12.20
CA VAL A 236 -2.15 -5.26 -11.53
C VAL A 236 -3.44 -6.08 -11.42
N ILE A 237 -4.01 -6.16 -10.23
CA ILE A 237 -5.21 -6.96 -9.96
C ILE A 237 -6.42 -6.06 -9.76
N GLY A 238 -7.49 -6.33 -10.47
CA GLY A 238 -8.79 -5.67 -10.29
C GLY A 238 -8.93 -4.31 -10.97
N THR A 239 -7.89 -3.84 -11.65
CA THR A 239 -7.91 -2.59 -12.42
C THR A 239 -7.71 -2.91 -13.90
N ASP A 240 -8.60 -2.47 -14.76
CA ASP A 240 -8.44 -2.66 -16.22
C ASP A 240 -7.49 -1.63 -16.81
N VAL A 241 -6.21 -1.96 -16.79
CA VAL A 241 -5.12 -1.11 -17.28
C VAL A 241 -5.33 -0.70 -18.74
N LYS A 242 -5.85 -1.62 -19.60
CA LYS A 242 -6.04 -1.33 -21.01
C LYS A 242 -7.17 -0.33 -21.23
N GLU A 243 -8.27 -0.50 -20.52
CA GLU A 243 -9.40 0.44 -20.55
C GLU A 243 -8.95 1.84 -20.14
N ILE A 244 -8.29 1.97 -18.99
CA ILE A 244 -7.81 3.25 -18.47
C ILE A 244 -6.87 3.95 -19.46
N LEU A 245 -5.87 3.22 -19.97
CA LEU A 245 -4.90 3.78 -20.93
C LEU A 245 -5.52 4.10 -22.30
N SER A 246 -6.71 3.59 -22.61
CA SER A 246 -7.46 3.89 -23.84
C SER A 246 -8.37 5.13 -23.72
N ARG A 247 -8.55 5.67 -22.52
CA ARG A 247 -9.38 6.88 -22.31
C ARG A 247 -8.80 8.07 -23.05
N LYS A 248 -9.66 8.87 -23.68
CA LYS A 248 -9.24 10.03 -24.50
C LYS A 248 -8.47 11.10 -23.72
N ASN A 249 -8.74 11.21 -22.43
CA ASN A 249 -8.10 12.15 -21.52
C ASN A 249 -6.85 11.59 -20.82
N VAL A 250 -6.43 10.34 -21.09
CA VAL A 250 -5.21 9.74 -20.54
C VAL A 250 -4.12 9.71 -21.59
N ILE A 251 -2.99 10.36 -21.30
CA ILE A 251 -1.83 10.46 -22.19
C ILE A 251 -0.62 9.79 -21.53
N SER A 252 -0.16 8.69 -22.12
CA SER A 252 1.05 7.99 -21.64
C SER A 252 2.31 8.69 -22.15
N VAL A 253 3.16 9.18 -21.23
CA VAL A 253 4.35 9.98 -21.55
C VAL A 253 5.70 9.27 -21.35
N GLY A 254 5.67 8.02 -20.92
CA GLY A 254 6.88 7.28 -20.59
C GLY A 254 7.38 7.62 -19.17
N ARG A 255 8.66 7.30 -18.89
CA ARG A 255 9.22 7.55 -17.56
C ARG A 255 9.57 9.03 -17.38
N THR A 256 9.25 9.60 -16.22
CA THR A 256 9.74 10.94 -15.83
C THR A 256 11.23 10.84 -15.48
N ASN A 257 12.05 11.60 -16.16
CA ASN A 257 13.50 11.65 -15.95
C ASN A 257 13.91 12.81 -15.07
N ASP A 258 13.35 14.00 -15.29
CA ASP A 258 13.66 15.20 -14.51
C ASP A 258 12.47 16.18 -14.49
N ILE A 259 12.52 17.12 -13.55
CA ILE A 259 11.59 18.23 -13.42
C ILE A 259 12.42 19.50 -13.22
N LEU A 260 12.12 20.59 -13.94
CA LEU A 260 12.78 21.86 -13.79
C LEU A 260 11.74 23.00 -13.83
N GLY A 261 11.44 23.55 -12.66
CA GLY A 261 10.36 24.53 -12.55
C GLY A 261 9.01 23.91 -12.89
N GLU A 262 8.37 24.39 -13.94
CA GLU A 262 7.09 23.87 -14.45
C GLU A 262 7.26 22.88 -15.62
N GLU A 263 8.49 22.63 -16.03
CA GLU A 263 8.81 21.73 -17.15
C GLU A 263 9.12 20.34 -16.64
N ILE A 264 8.48 19.30 -17.24
CA ILE A 264 8.71 17.91 -16.90
C ILE A 264 9.27 17.16 -18.11
N PHE A 265 10.36 16.42 -17.90
CA PHE A 265 11.10 15.73 -18.94
C PHE A 265 10.83 14.23 -18.87
N PHE A 266 10.44 13.63 -20.01
CA PHE A 266 10.10 12.22 -20.12
C PHE A 266 11.08 11.45 -21.04
N GLU A 267 11.19 10.13 -20.82
CA GLU A 267 12.13 9.26 -21.53
C GLU A 267 11.77 9.02 -23.00
N LYS A 268 10.49 9.05 -23.37
CA LYS A 268 9.98 8.58 -24.67
C LYS A 268 9.54 9.70 -25.62
N GLN A 269 10.26 10.76 -25.73
CA GLN A 269 10.02 11.64 -26.88
C GLN A 269 11.21 11.59 -27.83
N LYS A 270 11.03 10.91 -28.98
CA LYS A 270 11.93 10.91 -30.13
C LYS A 270 11.93 12.23 -30.91
N SER A 271 11.33 13.27 -30.37
CA SER A 271 11.38 14.64 -30.89
C SER A 271 11.93 15.53 -29.78
N PRO A 272 12.52 16.71 -30.11
CA PRO A 272 13.02 17.61 -29.09
C PRO A 272 11.95 17.78 -28.02
N PRO A 273 12.32 17.84 -26.74
CA PRO A 273 11.38 17.75 -25.63
C PRO A 273 10.28 18.77 -25.86
N SER A 274 9.09 18.29 -26.23
CA SER A 274 7.91 19.12 -26.18
C SER A 274 7.74 19.44 -24.71
N LYS A 275 7.98 20.70 -24.38
CA LYS A 275 7.68 21.24 -23.07
C LYS A 275 6.21 20.99 -22.81
N ILE A 276 5.91 20.06 -21.94
CA ILE A 276 4.55 19.90 -21.45
C ILE A 276 4.50 20.81 -20.23
N LEU A 277 3.89 21.97 -20.38
CA LEU A 277 3.54 22.85 -19.28
C LEU A 277 2.36 22.20 -18.58
N PHE A 278 2.60 21.65 -17.40
CA PHE A 278 1.51 21.16 -16.56
C PHE A 278 1.00 22.29 -15.69
N GLY A 279 -0.25 22.66 -15.89
CA GLY A 279 -0.98 23.42 -14.91
C GLY A 279 -1.18 22.58 -13.65
N GLN A 280 -0.31 22.74 -12.67
CA GLN A 280 -0.58 22.64 -11.24
C GLN A 280 -0.53 21.29 -10.50
N GLN A 281 -0.46 20.08 -11.09
CA GLN A 281 -0.48 18.88 -10.24
C GLN A 281 0.49 17.77 -10.67
N VAL A 282 1.34 17.31 -9.74
CA VAL A 282 2.17 16.10 -9.89
C VAL A 282 1.89 15.17 -8.72
N THR A 283 1.25 14.03 -8.99
CA THR A 283 1.16 12.94 -8.01
C THR A 283 2.35 12.00 -8.23
N VAL A 284 3.22 11.89 -7.24
CA VAL A 284 4.42 11.06 -7.30
C VAL A 284 4.24 9.85 -6.40
N GLN A 285 4.42 8.62 -6.92
CA GLN A 285 4.47 7.38 -6.16
C GLN A 285 5.89 7.01 -5.76
#